data_6ab3935c3aad978eb650146787ec74c7
#
_entry.id   6ab3935c3aad978eb650146787ec74c7
#
_cell.length_a   1.000
_cell.length_b   1.000
_cell.length_c   1.000
_cell.angle_alpha   90.00
_cell.angle_beta   90.00
_cell.angle_gamma   90.00
#
_symmetry.space_group_name_H-M   'P 1'
#
loop_
_entity.id
_entity.type
_entity.pdbx_description
1 polymer ?
#
loop_
_entity_poly.entity_id
_entity_poly.type
_entity_poly.pdbx_seq_one_letter_code
_entity_poly.pdbx_strand_id
1 'polypeptide(L)'
;MERHLDGSRRPVAARLIGRVSLAASLLVAASGAATAAGPFAGFAGTWEGAGSVAFKNGASERIRCRAQYETSSGDNVLTQQLRCASASYQFELNTEIRHSNGTISGSWVEAINAVKGNVSGEASEGRIRAFVRGEGVAASVAVTMGPDAQAVTMRPHDQRVAEVSIELRRK
;
A
#
# COMPACT_ATOMS: atom_id res chain seq x y z
N MET A 1 -104.37 -8.06 -40.29
CA MET A 1 -103.68 -7.05 -41.03
C MET A 1 -102.33 -6.86 -40.38
N GLU A 2 -101.35 -7.57 -40.80
CA GLU A 2 -100.07 -7.14 -41.35
C GLU A 2 -99.38 -6.12 -40.49
N ARG A 3 -98.16 -6.28 -40.15
CA ARG A 3 -96.87 -6.59 -40.79
C ARG A 3 -95.83 -6.81 -39.71
N HIS A 4 -95.02 -7.74 -39.78
CA HIS A 4 -93.67 -7.78 -40.38
C HIS A 4 -92.74 -6.76 -39.79
N LEU A 5 -91.73 -7.20 -39.22
CA LEU A 5 -90.34 -7.46 -39.59
C LEU A 5 -89.45 -7.06 -38.38
N ASP A 6 -88.48 -7.53 -38.17
CA ASP A 6 -87.27 -8.04 -38.78
C ASP A 6 -86.20 -8.06 -37.78
N GLY A 7 -85.55 -9.09 -37.73
CA GLY A 7 -84.46 -9.30 -36.81
C GLY A 7 -83.16 -8.61 -37.26
N SER A 8 -82.47 -8.08 -36.35
CA SER A 8 -81.06 -7.77 -36.55
C SER A 8 -80.29 -8.20 -35.33
N ARG A 9 -79.76 -9.41 -35.44
CA ARG A 9 -78.78 -9.89 -34.50
C ARG A 9 -77.49 -9.20 -34.75
N ARG A 10 -77.01 -8.37 -33.82
CA ARG A 10 -75.66 -7.83 -33.81
C ARG A 10 -74.74 -8.75 -33.00
N PRO A 11 -73.59 -9.17 -33.54
CA PRO A 11 -72.67 -10.01 -32.79
C PRO A 11 -71.96 -9.17 -31.70
N VAL A 12 -71.94 -9.74 -30.50
CA VAL A 12 -71.19 -9.21 -29.34
C VAL A 12 -69.71 -9.46 -29.60
N ALA A 13 -68.98 -8.37 -29.86
CA ALA A 13 -67.52 -8.42 -29.95
C ALA A 13 -66.93 -8.71 -28.59
N ALA A 14 -66.40 -9.88 -28.41
CA ALA A 14 -65.59 -10.24 -27.23
C ALA A 14 -64.30 -9.42 -27.21
N ARG A 15 -64.18 -8.49 -26.28
CA ARG A 15 -62.94 -7.79 -25.98
C ARG A 15 -61.99 -8.74 -25.22
N LEU A 16 -60.99 -9.27 -25.92
CA LEU A 16 -59.82 -9.88 -25.30
C LEU A 16 -59.04 -8.82 -24.55
N ILE A 17 -59.09 -8.83 -23.23
CA ILE A 17 -58.24 -8.03 -22.36
C ILE A 17 -56.91 -8.79 -22.27
N GLY A 18 -55.92 -8.36 -23.06
CA GLY A 18 -54.55 -8.83 -22.96
C GLY A 18 -53.94 -8.39 -21.65
N ARG A 19 -53.64 -9.34 -20.76
CA ARG A 19 -52.83 -9.09 -19.57
C ARG A 19 -51.37 -8.91 -19.99
N VAL A 20 -50.92 -7.67 -20.03
CA VAL A 20 -49.48 -7.36 -20.16
C VAL A 20 -48.86 -7.58 -18.79
N SER A 21 -48.20 -8.72 -18.62
CA SER A 21 -47.37 -8.98 -17.43
C SER A 21 -46.07 -8.21 -17.59
N LEU A 22 -45.93 -7.11 -16.84
CA LEU A 22 -44.70 -6.35 -16.73
C LEU A 22 -43.77 -7.09 -15.76
N ALA A 23 -42.86 -7.92 -16.29
CA ALA A 23 -41.79 -8.53 -15.51
C ALA A 23 -40.75 -7.48 -15.19
N ALA A 24 -40.82 -6.91 -14.00
CA ALA A 24 -39.80 -6.03 -13.47
C ALA A 24 -38.58 -6.87 -13.05
N SER A 25 -37.56 -6.92 -13.90
CA SER A 25 -36.27 -7.53 -13.57
C SER A 25 -35.51 -6.60 -12.60
N LEU A 26 -35.48 -6.94 -11.32
CA LEU A 26 -34.58 -6.31 -10.34
C LEU A 26 -33.13 -6.72 -10.67
N LEU A 27 -32.37 -5.83 -11.30
CA LEU A 27 -30.91 -5.93 -11.32
C LEU A 27 -30.39 -5.58 -9.92
N VAL A 28 -30.06 -6.60 -9.14
CA VAL A 28 -29.29 -6.44 -7.90
C VAL A 28 -27.84 -6.15 -8.32
N ALA A 29 -27.46 -4.88 -8.35
CA ALA A 29 -26.07 -4.46 -8.47
C ALA A 29 -25.34 -4.88 -7.20
N ALA A 30 -24.58 -5.97 -7.24
CA ALA A 30 -23.65 -6.34 -6.20
C ALA A 30 -22.52 -5.30 -6.19
N SER A 31 -22.65 -4.27 -5.36
CA SER A 31 -21.59 -3.32 -5.06
C SER A 31 -20.51 -4.07 -4.27
N GLY A 32 -19.54 -4.67 -4.95
CA GLY A 32 -18.33 -5.18 -4.33
C GLY A 32 -17.63 -4.02 -3.64
N ALA A 33 -17.58 -4.03 -2.32
CA ALA A 33 -16.76 -3.09 -1.58
C ALA A 33 -15.29 -3.36 -1.98
N ALA A 34 -14.73 -2.50 -2.82
CA ALA A 34 -13.30 -2.49 -3.07
C ALA A 34 -12.61 -2.13 -1.75
N THR A 35 -11.96 -3.09 -1.12
CA THR A 35 -11.10 -2.80 0.04
C THR A 35 -9.95 -1.92 -0.45
N ALA A 36 -9.85 -0.71 0.08
CA ALA A 36 -8.74 0.17 -0.24
C ALA A 36 -7.43 -0.53 0.13
N ALA A 37 -6.47 -0.53 -0.78
CA ALA A 37 -5.14 -1.06 -0.52
C ALA A 37 -4.48 -0.27 0.63
N GLY A 38 -3.73 -0.96 1.47
CA GLY A 38 -3.00 -0.35 2.58
C GLY A 38 -1.87 0.58 2.11
N PRO A 39 -1.23 1.30 3.02
CA PRO A 39 -0.22 2.31 2.68
C PRO A 39 1.05 1.69 2.08
N PHE A 40 1.24 0.38 2.19
CA PHE A 40 2.39 -0.32 1.63
C PHE A 40 2.14 -0.91 0.24
N ALA A 41 1.01 -0.58 -0.40
CA ALA A 41 0.77 -0.91 -1.79
C ALA A 41 1.92 -0.39 -2.67
N GLY A 42 2.42 -1.25 -3.56
CA GLY A 42 3.55 -0.92 -4.41
C GLY A 42 4.95 -1.15 -3.80
N PHE A 43 5.09 -1.47 -2.50
CA PHE A 43 6.42 -1.79 -1.95
C PHE A 43 6.94 -3.17 -2.37
N ALA A 44 6.07 -4.18 -2.44
CA ALA A 44 6.47 -5.57 -2.70
C ALA A 44 7.40 -5.72 -3.91
N GLY A 45 8.43 -6.53 -3.76
CA GLY A 45 9.41 -6.83 -4.81
C GLY A 45 10.85 -6.52 -4.42
N THR A 46 11.75 -6.62 -5.40
CA THR A 46 13.18 -6.36 -5.24
C THR A 46 13.53 -4.97 -5.77
N TRP A 47 14.34 -4.26 -5.01
CA TRP A 47 14.77 -2.91 -5.28
C TRP A 47 16.29 -2.80 -5.13
N GLU A 48 16.94 -2.11 -6.04
CA GLU A 48 18.39 -1.90 -6.01
C GLU A 48 18.72 -0.44 -6.27
N GLY A 49 19.82 0.03 -5.68
CA GLY A 49 20.24 1.39 -5.92
C GLY A 49 21.48 1.79 -5.14
N ALA A 50 21.64 3.09 -5.03
CA ALA A 50 22.80 3.69 -4.38
C ALA A 50 22.38 4.87 -3.51
N GLY A 51 23.29 5.28 -2.67
CA GLY A 51 23.08 6.40 -1.79
C GLY A 51 24.41 6.94 -1.24
N SER A 52 24.29 7.74 -0.22
CA SER A 52 25.42 8.31 0.51
C SER A 52 25.16 8.31 2.01
N VAL A 53 26.24 8.18 2.76
CA VAL A 53 26.31 8.45 4.18
C VAL A 53 27.08 9.74 4.36
N ALA A 54 26.42 10.76 4.88
CA ALA A 54 27.07 12.03 5.25
C ALA A 54 27.42 12.01 6.75
N PHE A 55 28.64 12.38 7.06
CA PHE A 55 29.14 12.45 8.45
C PHE A 55 29.11 13.88 8.96
N LYS A 56 29.00 14.06 10.29
CA LYS A 56 29.01 15.39 10.95
C LYS A 56 30.32 16.16 10.78
N ASN A 57 31.42 15.48 10.45
CA ASN A 57 32.71 16.10 10.16
C ASN A 57 32.85 16.58 8.68
N GLY A 58 31.76 16.48 7.88
CA GLY A 58 31.75 16.89 6.49
C GLY A 58 32.19 15.79 5.48
N ALA A 59 32.68 14.65 5.93
CA ALA A 59 32.99 13.52 5.07
C ALA A 59 31.71 12.89 4.52
N SER A 60 31.84 12.23 3.37
CA SER A 60 30.74 11.47 2.78
C SER A 60 31.26 10.18 2.16
N GLU A 61 30.45 9.13 2.22
CA GLU A 61 30.76 7.83 1.66
C GLU A 61 29.59 7.31 0.81
N ARG A 62 29.89 6.76 -0.35
CA ARG A 62 28.87 6.14 -1.22
C ARG A 62 28.53 4.75 -0.72
N ILE A 63 27.23 4.43 -0.73
CA ILE A 63 26.72 3.09 -0.43
C ILE A 63 25.93 2.52 -1.61
N ARG A 64 25.90 1.20 -1.74
CA ARG A 64 25.02 0.46 -2.62
C ARG A 64 24.09 -0.38 -1.77
N CYS A 65 22.82 -0.36 -2.14
CA CYS A 65 21.78 -1.04 -1.38
C CYS A 65 20.94 -1.95 -2.27
N ARG A 66 20.47 -3.04 -1.66
CA ARG A 66 19.45 -3.91 -2.20
C ARG A 66 18.41 -4.14 -1.12
N ALA A 67 17.15 -3.93 -1.46
CA ALA A 67 16.03 -4.19 -0.58
C ALA A 67 15.10 -5.23 -1.20
N GLN A 68 14.54 -6.08 -0.37
CA GLN A 68 13.44 -6.97 -0.70
C GLN A 68 12.29 -6.68 0.24
N TYR A 69 11.13 -6.48 -0.32
CA TYR A 69 9.91 -6.19 0.44
C TYR A 69 8.85 -7.24 0.14
N GLU A 70 8.11 -7.62 1.16
CA GLU A 70 6.90 -8.42 1.09
C GLU A 70 5.78 -7.67 1.79
N THR A 71 4.57 -7.71 1.23
CA THR A 71 3.39 -7.14 1.83
C THR A 71 2.33 -8.20 2.10
N SER A 72 1.52 -8.00 3.11
CA SER A 72 0.40 -8.88 3.46
C SER A 72 -0.73 -8.11 4.12
N SER A 73 -1.84 -8.80 4.43
CA SER A 73 -3.00 -8.21 5.09
C SER A 73 -3.58 -7.00 4.34
N GLY A 74 -3.70 -7.10 3.00
CA GLY A 74 -4.18 -6.00 2.18
C GLY A 74 -3.25 -4.79 2.19
N ASP A 75 -1.93 -5.05 2.14
CA ASP A 75 -0.85 -4.05 2.18
C ASP A 75 -0.78 -3.23 3.49
N ASN A 76 -1.23 -3.83 4.61
CA ASN A 76 -1.10 -3.24 5.94
C ASN A 76 0.04 -3.83 6.78
N VAL A 77 0.72 -4.85 6.27
CA VAL A 77 1.95 -5.41 6.89
C VAL A 77 3.05 -5.35 5.85
N LEU A 78 4.21 -4.83 6.24
CA LEU A 78 5.42 -4.76 5.41
C LEU A 78 6.56 -5.48 6.10
N THR A 79 7.15 -6.45 5.43
CA THR A 79 8.42 -7.07 5.80
C THR A 79 9.50 -6.58 4.85
N GLN A 80 10.64 -6.18 5.40
CA GLN A 80 11.77 -5.66 4.63
C GLN A 80 13.04 -6.42 4.99
N GLN A 81 13.82 -6.74 3.97
CA GLN A 81 15.24 -7.13 4.09
C GLN A 81 16.05 -6.11 3.30
N LEU A 82 16.90 -5.35 3.97
CA LEU A 82 17.73 -4.32 3.37
C LEU A 82 19.21 -4.64 3.64
N ARG A 83 19.99 -4.73 2.57
CA ARG A 83 21.44 -4.86 2.65
C ARG A 83 22.08 -3.67 1.97
N CYS A 84 23.00 -3.01 2.67
CA CYS A 84 23.80 -1.92 2.13
C CYS A 84 25.27 -2.15 2.44
N ALA A 85 26.13 -1.74 1.50
CA ALA A 85 27.57 -1.84 1.63
C ALA A 85 28.25 -0.61 1.01
N SER A 86 29.35 -0.20 1.63
CA SER A 86 30.30 0.79 1.16
C SER A 86 31.73 0.22 1.17
N ALA A 87 32.73 1.04 0.98
CA ALA A 87 34.12 0.62 1.06
C ALA A 87 34.53 0.22 2.49
N SER A 88 33.97 0.89 3.51
CA SER A 88 34.37 0.73 4.91
C SER A 88 33.26 0.16 5.80
N TYR A 89 32.04 0.01 5.31
CA TYR A 89 30.89 -0.36 6.12
C TYR A 89 29.89 -1.23 5.36
N GLN A 90 29.29 -2.15 6.07
CA GLN A 90 28.12 -2.92 5.59
C GLN A 90 27.12 -3.12 6.73
N PHE A 91 25.84 -3.18 6.38
CA PHE A 91 24.79 -3.53 7.31
C PHE A 91 23.68 -4.33 6.63
N GLU A 92 23.00 -5.14 7.43
CA GLU A 92 21.85 -5.93 7.02
C GLU A 92 20.71 -5.69 8.01
N LEU A 93 19.61 -5.11 7.51
CA LEU A 93 18.46 -4.74 8.30
C LEU A 93 17.25 -5.58 7.92
N ASN A 94 16.67 -6.26 8.88
CA ASN A 94 15.39 -6.95 8.78
C ASN A 94 14.35 -6.16 9.58
N THR A 95 13.24 -5.81 8.95
CA THR A 95 12.19 -4.99 9.57
C THR A 95 10.82 -5.59 9.30
N GLU A 96 9.95 -5.60 10.30
CA GLU A 96 8.53 -5.88 10.14
C GLU A 96 7.74 -4.73 10.76
N ILE A 97 6.85 -4.12 9.97
CA ILE A 97 5.95 -3.06 10.44
C ILE A 97 4.50 -3.36 10.07
N ARG A 98 3.61 -2.95 10.94
CA ARG A 98 2.15 -3.07 10.80
C ARG A 98 1.53 -1.70 10.82
N HIS A 99 0.59 -1.48 9.93
CA HIS A 99 -0.20 -0.25 9.85
C HIS A 99 -1.58 -0.48 10.45
N SER A 100 -2.06 0.49 11.20
CA SER A 100 -3.42 0.57 11.69
C SER A 100 -3.82 2.03 11.88
N ASN A 101 -4.92 2.44 11.24
CA ASN A 101 -5.49 3.80 11.39
C ASN A 101 -4.45 4.94 11.20
N GLY A 102 -3.65 4.87 10.15
CA GLY A 102 -2.65 5.89 9.84
C GLY A 102 -1.33 5.75 10.59
N THR A 103 -1.28 4.97 11.66
CA THR A 103 -0.08 4.75 12.47
C THR A 103 0.63 3.45 12.08
N ILE A 104 1.94 3.42 12.26
CA ILE A 104 2.74 2.21 12.11
C ILE A 104 3.46 1.88 13.40
N SER A 105 3.61 0.58 13.63
CA SER A 105 4.44 0.03 14.71
C SER A 105 5.10 -1.26 14.25
N GLY A 106 6.25 -1.58 14.82
CA GLY A 106 6.96 -2.79 14.46
C GLY A 106 8.33 -2.91 15.11
N SER A 107 9.14 -3.81 14.56
CA SER A 107 10.47 -4.09 15.05
C SER A 107 11.47 -4.16 13.90
N TRP A 108 12.74 -3.99 14.25
CA TRP A 108 13.86 -4.16 13.35
C TRP A 108 15.02 -4.89 14.06
N VAL A 109 15.80 -5.58 13.25
CA VAL A 109 17.05 -6.24 13.67
C VAL A 109 18.12 -5.93 12.63
N GLU A 110 19.26 -5.40 13.09
CA GLU A 110 20.49 -5.33 12.32
C GLU A 110 21.27 -6.62 12.56
N ALA A 111 21.40 -7.44 11.51
CA ALA A 111 21.83 -8.83 11.65
C ALA A 111 23.34 -9.00 11.89
N ILE A 112 24.17 -8.07 11.42
CA ILE A 112 25.65 -8.17 11.53
C ILE A 112 26.11 -7.92 12.96
N ASN A 113 25.56 -6.90 13.61
CA ASN A 113 25.94 -6.51 14.97
C ASN A 113 24.92 -6.98 16.03
N ALA A 114 23.88 -7.72 15.60
CA ALA A 114 22.81 -8.21 16.46
C ALA A 114 22.09 -7.14 17.28
N VAL A 115 22.02 -5.92 16.74
CA VAL A 115 21.28 -4.80 17.35
C VAL A 115 19.83 -4.87 16.92
N LYS A 116 18.92 -4.62 17.85
CA LYS A 116 17.48 -4.67 17.60
C LYS A 116 16.76 -3.49 18.24
N GLY A 117 15.55 -3.26 17.76
CA GLY A 117 14.73 -2.20 18.30
C GLY A 117 13.31 -2.16 17.72
N ASN A 118 12.65 -1.06 17.97
CA ASN A 118 11.27 -0.82 17.58
C ASN A 118 11.18 0.29 16.54
N VAL A 119 10.11 0.22 15.75
CA VAL A 119 9.68 1.24 14.80
C VAL A 119 8.33 1.79 15.26
N SER A 120 8.16 3.09 15.18
CA SER A 120 6.88 3.76 15.38
C SER A 120 6.76 4.93 14.42
N GLY A 121 5.54 5.33 14.05
CA GLY A 121 5.36 6.46 13.14
C GLY A 121 4.02 6.43 12.42
N GLU A 122 4.02 6.97 11.22
CA GLU A 122 2.84 7.11 10.37
C GLU A 122 3.16 6.64 8.94
N ALA A 123 2.14 6.09 8.28
CA ALA A 123 2.20 5.74 6.87
C ALA A 123 0.91 6.10 6.16
N SER A 124 1.03 6.61 4.95
CA SER A 124 -0.08 6.91 4.05
C SER A 124 0.41 6.89 2.61
N GLU A 125 -0.32 6.21 1.71
CA GLU A 125 -0.14 6.25 0.25
C GLU A 125 1.32 6.38 -0.23
N GLY A 126 2.14 5.36 0.05
CA GLY A 126 3.54 5.32 -0.39
C GLY A 126 4.49 6.27 0.36
N ARG A 127 4.07 6.86 1.46
CA ARG A 127 4.92 7.67 2.34
C ARG A 127 4.96 7.08 3.73
N ILE A 128 6.16 6.97 4.27
CA ILE A 128 6.41 6.54 5.64
C ILE A 128 7.23 7.61 6.34
N ARG A 129 6.81 7.99 7.54
CA ARG A 129 7.59 8.77 8.49
C ARG A 129 7.69 7.97 9.77
N ALA A 130 8.87 7.50 10.07
CA ALA A 130 9.11 6.62 11.21
C ALA A 130 10.18 7.16 12.13
N PHE A 131 10.08 6.77 13.37
CA PHE A 131 11.12 6.87 14.37
C PHE A 131 11.55 5.46 14.75
N VAL A 132 12.84 5.19 14.65
CA VAL A 132 13.45 3.92 15.04
C VAL A 132 14.25 4.12 16.32
N ARG A 133 14.14 3.16 17.24
CA ARG A 133 14.85 3.19 18.52
C ARG A 133 15.32 1.76 18.87
N GLY A 134 16.55 1.65 19.31
CA GLY A 134 17.16 0.40 19.79
C GLY A 134 18.33 0.69 20.71
N GLU A 135 19.12 -0.31 21.04
CA GLU A 135 20.32 -0.16 21.88
C GLU A 135 21.35 0.72 21.17
N GLY A 136 21.61 1.93 21.72
CA GLY A 136 22.54 2.90 21.15
C GLY A 136 22.12 3.48 19.79
N VAL A 137 20.88 3.28 19.35
CA VAL A 137 20.36 3.77 18.08
C VAL A 137 19.05 4.52 18.29
N ALA A 138 19.00 5.74 17.77
CA ALA A 138 17.76 6.49 17.57
C ALA A 138 17.87 7.25 16.26
N ALA A 139 16.86 7.15 15.39
CA ALA A 139 16.86 7.85 14.11
C ALA A 139 15.44 8.16 13.62
N SER A 140 15.32 9.26 12.88
CA SER A 140 14.14 9.55 12.07
C SER A 140 14.34 9.00 10.68
N VAL A 141 13.31 8.35 10.14
CA VAL A 141 13.32 7.74 8.81
C VAL A 141 12.14 8.29 8.00
N ALA A 142 12.41 8.71 6.78
CA ALA A 142 11.40 9.07 5.79
C ALA A 142 11.57 8.21 4.54
N VAL A 143 10.48 7.64 4.07
CA VAL A 143 10.43 6.89 2.80
C VAL A 143 9.36 7.52 1.93
N THR A 144 9.70 7.72 0.67
CA THR A 144 8.74 8.12 -0.37
C THR A 144 8.81 7.11 -1.50
N MET A 145 7.67 6.54 -1.86
CA MET A 145 7.52 5.56 -2.92
C MET A 145 6.88 6.21 -4.14
N GLY A 146 7.53 6.08 -5.28
CA GLY A 146 6.95 6.31 -6.60
C GLY A 146 6.68 4.99 -7.31
N PRO A 147 6.20 5.01 -8.56
CA PRO A 147 5.89 3.78 -9.30
C PRO A 147 7.07 2.82 -9.42
N ASP A 148 8.25 3.33 -9.77
CA ASP A 148 9.46 2.55 -10.02
C ASP A 148 10.70 3.04 -9.26
N ALA A 149 10.51 4.00 -8.36
CA ALA A 149 11.59 4.59 -7.58
C ALA A 149 11.18 4.79 -6.12
N GLN A 150 12.14 4.63 -5.23
CA GLN A 150 11.97 4.85 -3.80
C GLN A 150 13.11 5.74 -3.31
N ALA A 151 12.77 6.76 -2.53
CA ALA A 151 13.73 7.58 -1.80
C ALA A 151 13.62 7.30 -0.31
N VAL A 152 14.75 7.03 0.32
CA VAL A 152 14.87 6.79 1.77
C VAL A 152 15.86 7.80 2.34
N THR A 153 15.45 8.49 3.39
CA THR A 153 16.31 9.37 4.17
C THR A 153 16.27 8.94 5.63
N MET A 154 17.43 8.75 6.24
CA MET A 154 17.57 8.47 7.67
C MET A 154 18.45 9.50 8.32
N ARG A 155 18.02 10.07 9.44
CA ARG A 155 18.78 11.01 10.27
C ARG A 155 18.96 10.42 11.65
N PRO A 156 20.15 9.86 11.96
CA PRO A 156 20.45 9.37 13.29
C PRO A 156 20.54 10.54 14.29
N HIS A 157 20.08 10.26 15.51
CA HIS A 157 20.24 11.15 16.63
C HIS A 157 21.50 10.74 17.42
N ASP A 158 22.29 11.70 17.82
CA ASP A 158 23.50 11.50 18.66
C ASP A 158 24.60 10.57 18.11
N GLN A 159 24.58 10.31 16.79
CA GLN A 159 25.59 9.51 16.08
C GLN A 159 26.58 10.41 15.34
N ARG A 160 27.70 9.83 14.87
CA ARG A 160 28.65 10.51 13.98
C ARG A 160 28.12 10.75 12.58
N VAL A 161 27.12 9.99 12.19
CA VAL A 161 26.42 10.14 10.92
C VAL A 161 25.44 11.31 11.02
N ALA A 162 25.43 12.18 10.02
CA ALA A 162 24.47 13.27 9.91
C ALA A 162 23.22 12.82 9.17
N GLU A 163 23.39 12.13 8.04
CA GLU A 163 22.29 11.66 7.20
C GLU A 163 22.73 10.46 6.37
N VAL A 164 21.78 9.55 6.13
CA VAL A 164 21.87 8.52 5.10
C VAL A 164 20.76 8.80 4.09
N SER A 165 21.13 8.89 2.81
CA SER A 165 20.20 9.10 1.71
C SER A 165 20.38 7.98 0.69
N ILE A 166 19.27 7.31 0.28
CA ILE A 166 19.30 6.16 -0.62
C ILE A 166 18.20 6.35 -1.66
N GLU A 167 18.53 6.12 -2.91
CA GLU A 167 17.59 6.00 -4.02
C GLU A 167 17.60 4.57 -4.54
N LEU A 168 16.46 3.94 -4.56
CA LEU A 168 16.27 2.58 -5.06
C LEU A 168 15.34 2.60 -6.28
N ARG A 169 15.57 1.68 -7.19
CA ARG A 169 14.71 1.42 -8.34
C ARG A 169 14.21 -0.02 -8.30
N ARG A 170 13.02 -0.23 -8.76
CA ARG A 170 12.45 -1.58 -8.91
C ARG A 170 13.26 -2.37 -9.93
N LYS A 171 13.49 -3.64 -9.64
CA LYS A 171 14.18 -4.57 -10.51
C LYS A 171 13.22 -5.45 -11.30
#